data_02365b491d7b52fdca6e7058a07d380e
#
_entry.id   02365b491d7b52fdca6e7058a07d380e
#
_cell.length_a   1.000
_cell.length_b   1.000
_cell.length_c   1.000
_cell.angle_alpha   90.00
_cell.angle_beta   90.00
_cell.angle_gamma   90.00
#
_symmetry.space_group_name_H-M   'P 1'
#
loop_
_entity.id
_entity.type
_entity.pdbx_description
1 polymer ?
#
loop_
_entity_poly.entity_id
_entity_poly.type
_entity_poly.pdbx_seq_one_letter_code
_entity_poly.pdbx_strand_id
1 'polypeptide(L)'
;MAYGHTLPLDADWDLQLDAAGNIMPSSGDYAVAQNVANAVRLFTDDAYYDAGRGIPHFALTLGRKPAMSVFRAVVRQAALGVDGVRTAEVKDLVLAQRDAQSPDGSSVTPRTLTGDIQLTMEDGETYGISI
;
A
#
# COMPACT_ATOMS: atom_id res chain seq x y z
N MET A 1 19.91 -11.62 -5.96
CA MET A 1 19.52 -10.65 -7.00
C MET A 1 19.28 -9.30 -6.34
N ALA A 2 19.80 -8.22 -6.90
CA ALA A 2 19.48 -6.90 -6.41
C ALA A 2 18.12 -6.49 -6.96
N TYR A 3 17.10 -6.51 -6.15
CA TYR A 3 15.81 -5.91 -6.47
C TYR A 3 15.96 -4.39 -6.53
N GLY A 4 15.04 -3.72 -7.22
CA GLY A 4 15.10 -2.29 -7.44
C GLY A 4 15.37 -1.49 -6.17
N HIS A 5 16.07 -0.40 -6.32
CA HIS A 5 16.31 0.53 -5.23
C HIS A 5 15.12 1.47 -5.06
N THR A 6 14.86 1.88 -3.83
CA THR A 6 13.87 2.89 -3.50
C THR A 6 14.45 3.90 -2.50
N LEU A 7 13.87 5.08 -2.45
CA LEU A 7 14.21 6.04 -1.40
C LEU A 7 13.59 5.56 -0.07
N PRO A 8 14.38 5.38 1.01
CA PRO A 8 13.86 4.88 2.26
C PRO A 8 12.94 5.90 2.91
N LEU A 9 11.78 5.43 3.32
CA LEU A 9 10.83 6.17 4.13
C LEU A 9 10.74 5.54 5.52
N ASP A 10 10.55 6.36 6.54
CA ASP A 10 10.35 5.89 7.90
C ASP A 10 8.88 5.49 8.17
N ALA A 11 8.55 5.21 9.43
CA ALA A 11 7.20 4.83 9.83
C ALA A 11 6.16 5.94 9.62
N ASP A 12 6.60 7.20 9.62
CA ASP A 12 5.77 8.38 9.38
C ASP A 12 5.69 8.77 7.89
N TRP A 13 6.29 7.95 7.01
CA TRP A 13 6.40 8.18 5.57
C TRP A 13 7.28 9.37 5.20
N ASP A 14 8.21 9.72 6.08
CA ASP A 14 9.18 10.77 5.86
C ASP A 14 10.49 10.21 5.29
N LEU A 15 11.20 11.03 4.52
CA LEU A 15 12.43 10.63 3.85
C LEU A 15 13.56 10.46 4.86
N GLN A 16 14.22 9.32 4.81
CA GLN A 16 15.37 9.05 5.66
C GLN A 16 16.68 9.54 5.03
N LEU A 17 17.53 10.12 5.87
CA LEU A 17 18.89 10.52 5.52
C LEU A 17 19.90 9.65 6.26
N ASP A 18 21.10 9.52 5.69
CA ASP A 18 22.22 8.90 6.36
C ASP A 18 22.82 9.82 7.45
N ALA A 19 23.80 9.32 8.20
CA ALA A 19 24.45 10.09 9.26
C ALA A 19 25.20 11.34 8.74
N ALA A 20 25.49 11.40 7.45
CA ALA A 20 26.13 12.55 6.80
C ALA A 20 25.12 13.54 6.19
N GLY A 21 23.82 13.24 6.28
CA GLY A 21 22.74 14.07 5.74
C GLY A 21 22.44 13.85 4.25
N ASN A 22 22.93 12.76 3.66
CA ASN A 22 22.66 12.44 2.28
C ASN A 22 21.48 11.47 2.13
N ILE A 23 20.80 11.54 1.00
CA ILE A 23 19.79 10.56 0.61
C ILE A 23 20.49 9.27 0.17
N MET A 24 20.21 8.18 0.88
CA MET A 24 20.79 6.88 0.58
C MET A 24 19.71 5.92 0.06
N PRO A 25 19.87 5.32 -1.13
CA PRO A 25 18.90 4.35 -1.62
C PRO A 25 18.82 3.13 -0.71
N SER A 26 17.60 2.66 -0.46
CA SER A 26 17.35 1.40 0.23
C SER A 26 17.30 0.25 -0.78
N SER A 27 17.73 -0.93 -0.35
CA SER A 27 17.69 -2.17 -1.13
C SER A 27 17.28 -3.34 -0.25
N GLY A 28 17.05 -4.51 -0.86
CA GLY A 28 16.65 -5.71 -0.14
C GLY A 28 15.16 -5.74 0.22
N ASP A 29 14.79 -6.55 1.19
CA ASP A 29 13.40 -6.87 1.51
C ASP A 29 12.60 -5.65 1.99
N TYR A 30 13.23 -4.76 2.73
CA TYR A 30 12.60 -3.51 3.14
C TYR A 30 12.22 -2.63 1.94
N ALA A 31 13.10 -2.54 0.94
CA ALA A 31 12.81 -1.80 -0.28
C ALA A 31 11.67 -2.43 -1.08
N VAL A 32 11.63 -3.76 -1.16
CA VAL A 32 10.53 -4.48 -1.81
C VAL A 32 9.22 -4.25 -1.08
N ALA A 33 9.21 -4.37 0.25
CA ALA A 33 8.03 -4.12 1.07
C ALA A 33 7.51 -2.69 0.90
N GLN A 34 8.39 -1.69 0.90
CA GLN A 34 8.03 -0.31 0.65
C GLN A 34 7.48 -0.09 -0.76
N ASN A 35 8.07 -0.72 -1.78
CA ASN A 35 7.57 -0.64 -3.16
C ASN A 35 6.17 -1.24 -3.29
N VAL A 36 5.86 -2.31 -2.55
CA VAL A 36 4.50 -2.86 -2.49
C VAL A 36 3.54 -1.87 -1.82
N ALA A 37 3.92 -1.27 -0.71
CA ALA A 37 3.11 -0.25 -0.04
C ALA A 37 2.82 0.93 -0.98
N ASN A 38 3.82 1.39 -1.72
CA ASN A 38 3.65 2.42 -2.73
C ASN A 38 2.69 2.00 -3.86
N ALA A 39 2.85 0.77 -4.37
CA ALA A 39 2.01 0.25 -5.45
C ALA A 39 0.53 0.14 -5.05
N VAL A 40 0.27 -0.28 -3.81
CA VAL A 40 -1.10 -0.40 -3.27
C VAL A 40 -1.75 0.96 -3.03
N ARG A 41 -0.96 1.96 -2.64
CA ARG A 41 -1.46 3.32 -2.37
C ARG A 41 -1.56 4.20 -3.60
N LEU A 42 -0.92 3.82 -4.70
CA LEU A 42 -0.95 4.58 -5.95
C LEU A 42 -2.34 4.51 -6.58
N PHE A 43 -2.88 5.64 -6.95
CA PHE A 43 -4.11 5.73 -7.75
C PHE A 43 -3.80 5.57 -9.22
N THR A 44 -4.71 4.95 -9.96
CA THR A 44 -4.64 4.94 -11.43
C THR A 44 -4.62 6.38 -11.94
N ASP A 45 -3.81 6.64 -12.95
CA ASP A 45 -3.55 7.96 -13.58
C ASP A 45 -2.67 8.93 -12.77
N ASP A 46 -2.27 8.60 -11.53
CA ASP A 46 -1.39 9.49 -10.74
C ASP A 46 0.07 9.43 -11.21
N ALA A 47 0.52 8.30 -11.73
CA ALA A 47 1.87 8.19 -12.27
C ALA A 47 1.92 8.72 -13.71
N TYR A 48 2.40 9.94 -13.91
CA TYR A 48 2.47 10.57 -15.24
C TYR A 48 3.27 9.78 -16.28
N TYR A 49 4.25 8.99 -15.84
CA TYR A 49 5.10 8.16 -16.70
C TYR A 49 4.47 6.80 -17.05
N ASP A 50 3.44 6.38 -16.32
CA ASP A 50 2.70 5.14 -16.58
C ASP A 50 1.30 5.23 -15.96
N ALA A 51 0.39 5.84 -16.67
CA ALA A 51 -0.99 6.07 -16.23
C ALA A 51 -1.78 4.77 -15.96
N GLY A 52 -1.34 3.65 -16.53
CA GLY A 52 -1.94 2.34 -16.27
C GLY A 52 -1.58 1.71 -14.92
N ARG A 53 -0.56 2.24 -14.23
CA ARG A 53 -0.17 1.78 -12.89
C ARG A 53 -1.11 2.32 -11.83
N GLY A 54 -1.22 1.57 -10.75
CA GLY A 54 -2.03 1.94 -9.60
C GLY A 54 -3.36 1.23 -9.56
N ILE A 55 -4.07 1.46 -8.47
CA ILE A 55 -5.39 0.89 -8.22
C ILE A 55 -6.45 1.95 -8.52
N PRO A 56 -7.55 1.62 -9.21
CA PRO A 56 -8.63 2.56 -9.48
C PRO A 56 -9.47 2.79 -8.21
N HIS A 57 -8.89 3.39 -7.18
CA HIS A 57 -9.53 3.59 -5.88
C HIS A 57 -10.82 4.39 -5.96
N PHE A 58 -10.92 5.38 -6.84
CA PHE A 58 -12.16 6.14 -7.04
C PHE A 58 -13.31 5.28 -7.56
N ALA A 59 -13.02 4.31 -8.42
CA ALA A 59 -14.02 3.42 -8.98
C ALA A 59 -14.38 2.25 -8.05
N LEU A 60 -13.41 1.73 -7.30
CA LEU A 60 -13.57 0.48 -6.54
C LEU A 60 -13.78 0.68 -5.04
N THR A 61 -13.16 1.70 -4.44
CA THR A 61 -13.03 1.78 -2.98
C THR A 61 -13.69 3.02 -2.39
N LEU A 62 -13.40 4.18 -2.96
CA LEU A 62 -13.85 5.46 -2.40
C LEU A 62 -15.32 5.75 -2.73
N GLY A 63 -16.04 6.26 -1.76
CA GLY A 63 -17.42 6.69 -1.91
C GLY A 63 -18.46 5.58 -2.02
N ARG A 64 -18.06 4.31 -1.90
CA ARG A 64 -18.97 3.16 -1.97
C ARG A 64 -18.52 2.04 -1.03
N LYS A 65 -19.40 1.08 -0.77
CA LYS A 65 -19.03 -0.13 -0.05
C LYS A 65 -18.29 -1.07 -1.02
N PRO A 66 -16.97 -1.28 -0.87
CA PRO A 66 -16.23 -2.14 -1.77
C PRO A 66 -16.65 -3.61 -1.60
N ALA A 67 -16.63 -4.35 -2.70
CA ALA A 67 -16.68 -5.80 -2.62
C ALA A 67 -15.31 -6.29 -2.11
N MET A 68 -15.25 -6.81 -0.89
CA MET A 68 -14.00 -7.19 -0.22
C MET A 68 -13.17 -8.20 -1.02
N SER A 69 -13.83 -9.12 -1.72
CA SER A 69 -13.16 -10.09 -2.59
C SER A 69 -12.46 -9.43 -3.77
N VAL A 70 -13.10 -8.44 -4.39
CA VAL A 70 -12.53 -7.68 -5.50
C VAL A 70 -11.36 -6.82 -4.99
N PHE A 71 -11.53 -6.15 -3.87
CA PHE A 71 -10.46 -5.35 -3.27
C PHE A 71 -9.22 -6.19 -2.94
N ARG A 72 -9.40 -7.35 -2.31
CA ARG A 72 -8.30 -8.30 -2.05
C ARG A 72 -7.59 -8.74 -3.32
N ALA A 73 -8.33 -9.06 -4.37
CA ALA A 73 -7.77 -9.47 -5.64
C ALA A 73 -6.93 -8.35 -6.29
N VAL A 74 -7.42 -7.13 -6.27
CA VAL A 74 -6.73 -5.97 -6.86
C VAL A 74 -5.46 -5.62 -6.07
N VAL A 75 -5.53 -5.60 -4.73
CA VAL A 75 -4.36 -5.36 -3.87
C VAL A 75 -3.31 -6.45 -4.06
N ARG A 76 -3.73 -7.70 -4.09
CA ARG A 76 -2.84 -8.84 -4.37
C ARG A 76 -2.17 -8.70 -5.73
N GLN A 77 -2.92 -8.34 -6.76
CA GLN A 77 -2.39 -8.13 -8.11
C GLN A 77 -1.34 -7.01 -8.13
N ALA A 78 -1.62 -5.89 -7.47
CA ALA A 78 -0.67 -4.78 -7.35
C ALA A 78 0.62 -5.21 -6.64
N ALA A 79 0.52 -5.97 -5.56
CA ALA A 79 1.67 -6.49 -4.82
C ALA A 79 2.50 -7.46 -5.65
N LEU A 80 1.87 -8.37 -6.38
CA LEU A 80 2.55 -9.34 -7.25
C LEU A 80 3.23 -8.70 -8.47
N GLY A 81 2.83 -7.49 -8.85
CA GLY A 81 3.47 -6.71 -9.89
C GLY A 81 4.79 -6.06 -9.48
N VAL A 82 5.18 -6.15 -8.22
CA VAL A 82 6.44 -5.60 -7.70
C VAL A 82 7.54 -6.65 -7.79
N ASP A 83 8.68 -6.26 -8.36
CA ASP A 83 9.85 -7.14 -8.46
C ASP A 83 10.34 -7.56 -7.07
N GLY A 84 10.61 -8.85 -6.91
CA GLY A 84 11.05 -9.42 -5.63
C GLY A 84 9.95 -10.06 -4.81
N VAL A 85 8.68 -9.88 -5.16
CA VAL A 85 7.53 -10.50 -4.48
C VAL A 85 7.20 -11.84 -5.14
N ARG A 86 7.29 -12.92 -4.37
CA ARG A 86 6.90 -14.27 -4.80
C ARG A 86 5.42 -14.52 -4.59
N THR A 87 4.91 -14.22 -3.40
CA THR A 87 3.49 -14.33 -3.07
C THR A 87 3.01 -13.16 -2.23
N ALA A 88 1.74 -12.84 -2.35
CA ALA A 88 1.09 -11.82 -1.54
C ALA A 88 -0.28 -12.33 -1.08
N GLU A 89 -0.60 -12.13 0.19
CA GLU A 89 -1.87 -12.49 0.78
C GLU A 89 -2.41 -11.32 1.60
N VAL A 90 -3.66 -10.94 1.38
CA VAL A 90 -4.32 -9.89 2.16
C VAL A 90 -5.07 -10.54 3.31
N LYS A 91 -4.66 -10.23 4.53
CA LYS A 91 -5.26 -10.72 5.77
C LYS A 91 -6.00 -9.61 6.50
N ASP A 92 -6.89 -9.99 7.39
CA ASP A 92 -7.55 -9.12 8.38
C ASP A 92 -8.15 -7.82 7.80
N LEU A 93 -8.70 -7.92 6.58
CA LEU A 93 -9.35 -6.79 5.93
C LEU A 93 -10.66 -6.43 6.63
N VAL A 94 -10.67 -5.28 7.29
CA VAL A 94 -11.79 -4.78 8.08
C VAL A 94 -12.23 -3.41 7.59
N LEU A 95 -13.52 -3.27 7.33
CA LEU A 95 -14.15 -1.98 7.08
C LEU A 95 -14.75 -1.46 8.38
N ALA A 96 -14.05 -0.54 9.04
CA ALA A 96 -14.53 0.11 10.24
C ALA A 96 -15.43 1.30 9.88
N GLN A 97 -16.59 1.38 10.49
CA GLN A 97 -17.44 2.56 10.48
C GLN A 97 -17.24 3.30 11.80
N ARG A 98 -16.89 4.57 11.70
CA ARG A 98 -16.80 5.44 12.86
C ARG A 98 -17.98 6.40 12.82
N ASP A 99 -18.82 6.34 13.84
CA ASP A 99 -19.89 7.34 14.02
C ASP A 99 -19.24 8.64 14.52
N ALA A 100 -19.02 9.55 13.61
CA ALA A 100 -18.57 10.89 13.93
C ALA A 100 -19.75 11.84 13.76
N GLN A 101 -20.18 12.49 14.84
CA GLN A 101 -21.11 13.62 14.76
C GLN A 101 -20.36 14.86 14.29
N SER A 102 -20.81 15.42 13.19
CA SER A 102 -20.35 16.71 12.74
C SER A 102 -20.95 17.82 13.59
N PRO A 103 -20.24 18.95 13.79
CA PRO A 103 -20.78 20.08 14.60
C PRO A 103 -22.09 20.67 14.08
N ASP A 104 -22.44 20.41 12.81
CA ASP A 104 -23.66 20.86 12.15
C ASP A 104 -24.85 19.87 12.29
N GLY A 105 -24.66 18.77 13.04
CA GLY A 105 -25.70 17.75 13.24
C GLY A 105 -25.84 16.74 12.10
N SER A 106 -25.04 16.84 11.04
CA SER A 106 -25.00 15.82 9.99
C SER A 106 -24.14 14.64 10.44
N SER A 107 -24.67 13.42 10.32
CA SER A 107 -23.90 12.20 10.58
C SER A 107 -23.03 11.86 9.36
N VAL A 108 -21.78 12.29 9.37
CA VAL A 108 -20.78 11.77 8.44
C VAL A 108 -20.18 10.52 9.09
N THR A 109 -20.40 9.38 8.47
CA THR A 109 -19.78 8.13 8.91
C THR A 109 -18.52 7.89 8.07
N PRO A 110 -17.33 8.31 8.53
CA PRO A 110 -16.10 8.00 7.84
C PRO A 110 -15.89 6.48 7.87
N ARG A 111 -15.70 5.89 6.72
CA ARG A 111 -15.37 4.48 6.57
C ARG A 111 -13.88 4.36 6.39
N THR A 112 -13.23 3.65 7.28
CA THR A 112 -11.81 3.33 7.17
C THR A 112 -11.66 1.86 6.85
N LEU A 113 -10.97 1.57 5.78
CA LEU A 113 -10.58 0.23 5.39
C LEU A 113 -9.16 0.00 5.88
N THR A 114 -9.00 -1.01 6.72
CA THR A 114 -7.69 -1.42 7.23
C THR A 114 -7.46 -2.90 6.94
N GLY A 115 -6.22 -3.28 6.79
CA GLY A 115 -5.86 -4.67 6.57
C GLY A 115 -4.36 -4.85 6.59
N ASP A 116 -3.92 -6.09 6.56
CA ASP A 116 -2.53 -6.46 6.50
C ASP A 116 -2.24 -7.26 5.23
N ILE A 117 -1.15 -6.92 4.56
CA ILE A 117 -0.62 -7.68 3.44
C ILE A 117 0.58 -8.46 3.93
N GLN A 118 0.50 -9.78 3.84
CA GLN A 118 1.63 -10.65 4.09
C GLN A 118 2.31 -10.98 2.77
N LEU A 119 3.57 -10.61 2.66
CA LEU A 119 4.41 -10.84 1.50
C LEU A 119 5.37 -11.99 1.78
N THR A 120 5.61 -12.81 0.78
CA THR A 120 6.76 -13.73 0.76
C THR A 120 7.66 -13.29 -0.37
N MET A 121 8.89 -13.00 -0.05
CA MET A 121 9.92 -12.59 -0.99
C MET A 121 10.48 -13.79 -1.76
N GLU A 122 11.23 -13.56 -2.83
CA GLU A 122 11.83 -14.62 -3.64
C GLU A 122 12.87 -15.44 -2.87
N ASP A 123 13.53 -14.84 -1.88
CA ASP A 123 14.48 -15.52 -0.98
C ASP A 123 13.80 -16.35 0.14
N GLY A 124 12.49 -16.27 0.28
CA GLY A 124 11.68 -16.99 1.25
C GLY A 124 11.37 -16.21 2.54
N GLU A 125 11.92 -15.02 2.70
CA GLU A 125 11.59 -14.14 3.83
C GLU A 125 10.15 -13.63 3.74
N THR A 126 9.55 -13.40 4.91
CA THR A 126 8.15 -12.95 5.03
C THR A 126 8.09 -11.56 5.62
N TYR A 127 7.34 -10.68 4.99
CA TYR A 127 7.14 -9.29 5.41
C TYR A 127 5.66 -8.96 5.55
N GLY A 128 5.30 -8.22 6.60
CA GLY A 128 3.94 -7.70 6.81
C GLY A 128 3.86 -6.19 6.54
N ILE A 129 2.83 -5.76 5.82
CA ILE A 129 2.54 -4.35 5.55
C ILE A 129 1.10 -4.06 5.96
N SER A 130 0.90 -3.04 6.79
CA SER A 130 -0.43 -2.53 7.11
C SER A 130 -0.91 -1.50 6.10
N ILE A 131 -2.16 -1.60 5.69
CA ILE A 131 -2.84 -0.71 4.74
C ILE A 131 -4.08 -0.07 5.36
#